data_2eec88686747ac873027366e11dac418
#
_entry.id   2eec88686747ac873027366e11dac418
#
_cell.length_a   1.000
_cell.length_b   1.000
_cell.length_c   1.000
_cell.angle_alpha   90.00
_cell.angle_beta   90.00
_cell.angle_gamma   90.00
#
_symmetry.space_group_name_H-M   'P 1'
#
loop_
_entity.id
_entity.type
_entity.pdbx_description
1 polymer ?
#
loop_
_entity_poly.entity_id
_entity_poly.type
_entity_poly.pdbx_seq_one_letter_code
_entity_poly.pdbx_strand_id
1 'polypeptide(L)'
;WQGNSYADYSHHLMLSGEIDSNIMGQVSEAIQDGFASVKIFTTNVRPPATPGPGRMVRMGHLHDLMELIQRQNAMLLVHSEDDDMVMNMYRKLGDEERTVWWNMPLVHNNVSEDVSFRRVLNVAGWTGSPVYFVHVSAKEGIQAIGESRAKGMPVYGETLHNYCCFNSENYKEENGMKYHTYPSLKSEEDRLSLWNGIVQGGLSTMATDEYCTSWEVKIAGRTVS
;
A
#
# COMPACT_ATOMS: atom_id res chain seq x y z
N TRP A 1 -20.84 1.89 12.02
CA TRP A 1 -20.25 3.09 12.62
C TRP A 1 -21.29 4.03 13.22
N GLN A 2 -22.49 4.12 12.62
CA GLN A 2 -23.55 4.98 13.16
C GLN A 2 -23.86 4.64 14.63
N GLY A 3 -23.76 5.63 15.51
CA GLY A 3 -23.95 5.49 16.95
C GLY A 3 -22.75 4.92 17.72
N ASN A 4 -21.64 4.57 17.03
CA ASN A 4 -20.42 4.01 17.64
C ASN A 4 -19.14 4.82 17.31
N SER A 5 -19.27 5.95 16.63
CA SER A 5 -18.16 6.84 16.32
C SER A 5 -18.32 8.17 17.05
N TYR A 6 -17.22 8.69 17.61
CA TYR A 6 -17.12 10.01 18.22
C TYR A 6 -16.61 11.08 17.26
N ALA A 7 -16.23 10.70 16.04
CA ALA A 7 -15.75 11.58 15.00
C ALA A 7 -16.52 11.34 13.72
N ASP A 8 -16.42 12.27 12.78
CA ASP A 8 -16.89 12.08 11.43
C ASP A 8 -16.13 10.93 10.77
N TYR A 9 -16.81 10.20 9.88
CA TYR A 9 -16.21 9.08 9.17
C TYR A 9 -16.67 9.01 7.72
N SER A 10 -15.84 8.45 6.89
CA SER A 10 -16.16 8.10 5.50
C SER A 10 -15.55 6.74 5.16
N HIS A 11 -15.80 6.26 3.97
CA HIS A 11 -15.34 4.96 3.49
C HIS A 11 -14.65 5.11 2.15
N HIS A 12 -13.60 4.31 1.92
CA HIS A 12 -13.01 4.12 0.61
C HIS A 12 -13.69 2.94 -0.10
N LEU A 13 -13.99 3.11 -1.38
CA LEU A 13 -14.39 1.99 -2.24
C LEU A 13 -13.15 1.11 -2.46
N MET A 14 -13.18 -0.13 -2.02
CA MET A 14 -12.06 -1.04 -2.21
C MET A 14 -12.33 -2.02 -3.36
N LEU A 15 -11.48 -2.00 -4.38
CA LEU A 15 -11.53 -2.90 -5.52
C LEU A 15 -10.40 -3.93 -5.45
N SER A 16 -10.66 -5.13 -5.90
CA SER A 16 -9.70 -6.22 -5.96
C SER A 16 -9.92 -7.11 -7.18
N GLY A 17 -8.83 -7.63 -7.74
CA GLY A 17 -8.87 -8.55 -8.88
C GLY A 17 -9.28 -7.89 -10.18
N GLU A 18 -10.10 -8.58 -10.94
CA GLU A 18 -10.58 -8.11 -12.24
C GLU A 18 -11.67 -7.04 -12.06
N ILE A 19 -11.57 -5.98 -12.84
CA ILE A 19 -12.52 -4.86 -12.85
C ILE A 19 -13.19 -4.81 -14.23
N ASP A 20 -14.40 -5.29 -14.32
CA ASP A 20 -15.18 -5.28 -15.57
C ASP A 20 -15.96 -3.96 -15.74
N SER A 21 -16.65 -3.84 -16.86
CA SER A 21 -17.44 -2.64 -17.19
C SER A 21 -18.60 -2.40 -16.21
N ASN A 22 -19.17 -3.47 -15.61
CA ASN A 22 -20.23 -3.36 -14.63
C ASN A 22 -19.69 -2.77 -13.31
N ILE A 23 -18.54 -3.27 -12.83
CA ILE A 23 -17.85 -2.72 -11.66
C ILE A 23 -17.48 -1.25 -11.91
N MET A 24 -16.95 -0.92 -13.09
CA MET A 24 -16.61 0.47 -13.46
C MET A 24 -17.85 1.39 -13.41
N GLY A 25 -19.01 0.90 -13.86
CA GLY A 25 -20.29 1.63 -13.75
C GLY A 25 -20.68 1.89 -12.30
N GLN A 26 -20.60 0.88 -11.43
CA GLN A 26 -20.91 1.00 -10.00
C GLN A 26 -19.95 1.95 -9.27
N VAL A 27 -18.65 1.92 -9.62
CA VAL A 27 -17.67 2.88 -9.08
C VAL A 27 -18.04 4.30 -9.46
N SER A 28 -18.45 4.51 -10.71
CA SER A 28 -18.90 5.83 -11.20
C SER A 28 -20.10 6.35 -10.41
N GLU A 29 -21.10 5.51 -10.19
CA GLU A 29 -22.30 5.85 -9.41
C GLU A 29 -21.94 6.17 -7.95
N ALA A 30 -21.12 5.32 -7.32
CA ALA A 30 -20.70 5.53 -5.93
C ALA A 30 -19.88 6.81 -5.73
N ILE A 31 -19.04 7.21 -6.70
CA ILE A 31 -18.35 8.51 -6.65
C ILE A 31 -19.35 9.65 -6.68
N GLN A 32 -20.39 9.57 -7.53
CA GLN A 32 -21.46 10.57 -7.60
C GLN A 32 -22.28 10.65 -6.31
N ASP A 33 -22.43 9.52 -5.60
CA ASP A 33 -23.08 9.44 -4.28
C ASP A 33 -22.19 9.98 -3.14
N GLY A 34 -20.96 10.42 -3.44
CA GLY A 34 -20.05 11.06 -2.48
C GLY A 34 -18.91 10.20 -1.95
N PHE A 35 -18.75 8.95 -2.42
CA PHE A 35 -17.60 8.10 -2.09
C PHE A 35 -16.42 8.39 -3.04
N ALA A 36 -15.86 9.59 -2.94
CA ALA A 36 -14.89 10.13 -3.90
C ALA A 36 -13.48 9.54 -3.81
N SER A 37 -13.30 8.39 -3.18
CA SER A 37 -11.99 7.75 -3.04
C SER A 37 -12.06 6.25 -3.28
N VAL A 38 -11.16 5.74 -4.14
CA VAL A 38 -11.13 4.34 -4.57
C VAL A 38 -9.78 3.74 -4.19
N LYS A 39 -9.78 2.64 -3.46
CA LYS A 39 -8.59 1.91 -3.02
C LYS A 39 -8.36 0.66 -3.86
N ILE A 40 -7.11 0.47 -4.29
CA ILE A 40 -6.65 -0.73 -4.99
C ILE A 40 -5.34 -1.25 -4.41
N PHE A 41 -4.97 -2.45 -4.86
CA PHE A 41 -3.68 -3.09 -4.58
C PHE A 41 -2.98 -3.40 -5.91
N THR A 42 -1.70 -3.13 -6.01
CA THR A 42 -0.85 -3.56 -7.14
C THR A 42 -0.16 -4.91 -6.87
N THR A 43 -0.41 -5.51 -5.72
CA THR A 43 0.09 -6.82 -5.32
C THR A 43 -1.01 -7.64 -4.64
N ASN A 44 -0.87 -8.96 -4.65
CA ASN A 44 -1.68 -9.87 -3.84
C ASN A 44 -1.29 -9.82 -2.34
N VAL A 45 -0.22 -9.10 -2.01
CA VAL A 45 0.34 -8.93 -0.66
C VAL A 45 1.00 -10.21 -0.13
N ARG A 46 0.37 -11.35 -0.28
CA ARG A 46 0.88 -12.68 0.10
C ARG A 46 0.37 -13.74 -0.87
N PRO A 47 1.04 -14.88 -0.96
CA PRO A 47 0.55 -16.01 -1.75
C PRO A 47 -0.88 -16.38 -1.32
N PRO A 48 -1.80 -16.60 -2.26
CA PRO A 48 -3.17 -16.99 -1.92
C PRO A 48 -3.19 -18.39 -1.29
N ALA A 49 -3.89 -18.55 -0.18
CA ALA A 49 -4.07 -19.83 0.49
C ALA A 49 -4.92 -20.83 -0.34
N THR A 50 -5.76 -20.28 -1.23
CA THR A 50 -6.63 -21.05 -2.14
C THR A 50 -6.59 -20.43 -3.53
N PRO A 51 -6.72 -21.24 -4.61
CA PRO A 51 -6.90 -20.69 -5.95
C PRO A 51 -8.13 -19.76 -6.01
N GLY A 52 -7.96 -18.60 -6.64
CA GLY A 52 -9.05 -17.64 -6.80
C GLY A 52 -8.54 -16.30 -7.32
N PRO A 53 -9.45 -15.35 -7.59
CA PRO A 53 -9.04 -14.00 -7.94
C PRO A 53 -8.26 -13.39 -6.76
N GLY A 54 -7.05 -12.94 -7.03
CA GLY A 54 -6.22 -12.24 -6.06
C GLY A 54 -6.75 -10.85 -5.73
N ARG A 55 -5.98 -10.11 -4.91
CA ARG A 55 -6.28 -8.69 -4.62
C ARG A 55 -5.75 -7.74 -5.69
N MET A 56 -4.70 -8.16 -6.38
CA MET A 56 -3.99 -7.32 -7.33
C MET A 56 -4.89 -6.84 -8.47
N VAL A 57 -4.91 -5.53 -8.70
CA VAL A 57 -5.51 -4.89 -9.87
C VAL A 57 -4.42 -4.76 -10.93
N ARG A 58 -4.65 -5.28 -12.14
CA ARG A 58 -3.70 -5.25 -13.24
C ARG A 58 -3.59 -3.85 -13.85
N MET A 59 -2.43 -3.56 -14.44
CA MET A 59 -2.11 -2.23 -14.98
C MET A 59 -3.11 -1.72 -16.03
N GLY A 60 -3.73 -2.61 -16.83
CA GLY A 60 -4.79 -2.22 -17.79
C GLY A 60 -6.02 -1.68 -17.06
N HIS A 61 -6.52 -2.42 -16.07
CA HIS A 61 -7.65 -1.96 -15.24
C HIS A 61 -7.31 -0.70 -14.44
N LEU A 62 -6.06 -0.59 -13.97
CA LEU A 62 -5.57 0.62 -13.31
C LEU A 62 -5.66 1.84 -14.23
N HIS A 63 -5.26 1.70 -15.49
CA HIS A 63 -5.35 2.76 -16.48
C HIS A 63 -6.80 3.23 -16.66
N ASP A 64 -7.72 2.30 -16.92
CA ASP A 64 -9.14 2.62 -17.14
C ASP A 64 -9.77 3.28 -15.89
N LEU A 65 -9.41 2.77 -14.70
CA LEU A 65 -9.84 3.34 -13.43
C LEU A 65 -9.30 4.76 -13.24
N MET A 66 -8.03 5.01 -13.55
CA MET A 66 -7.42 6.35 -13.45
C MET A 66 -8.09 7.35 -14.38
N GLU A 67 -8.48 6.96 -15.59
CA GLU A 67 -9.27 7.83 -16.46
C GLU A 67 -10.65 8.18 -15.85
N LEU A 68 -11.32 7.21 -15.23
CA LEU A 68 -12.59 7.46 -14.53
C LEU A 68 -12.39 8.42 -13.35
N ILE A 69 -11.39 8.16 -12.50
CA ILE A 69 -11.01 8.98 -11.35
C ILE A 69 -10.78 10.43 -11.76
N GLN A 70 -9.97 10.63 -12.81
CA GLN A 70 -9.66 11.97 -13.33
C GLN A 70 -10.92 12.68 -13.83
N ARG A 71 -11.77 12.00 -14.63
CA ARG A 71 -13.00 12.60 -15.17
C ARG A 71 -14.00 13.00 -14.09
N GLN A 72 -14.05 12.28 -12.98
CA GLN A 72 -15.01 12.52 -11.89
C GLN A 72 -14.41 13.31 -10.70
N ASN A 73 -13.18 13.78 -10.84
CA ASN A 73 -12.49 14.53 -9.78
C ASN A 73 -12.45 13.77 -8.44
N ALA A 74 -12.21 12.47 -8.50
CA ALA A 74 -12.05 11.58 -7.36
C ALA A 74 -10.57 11.34 -7.03
N MET A 75 -10.25 10.48 -6.07
CA MET A 75 -8.90 10.14 -5.63
C MET A 75 -8.65 8.64 -5.71
N LEU A 76 -7.53 8.24 -6.31
CA LEU A 76 -7.08 6.86 -6.30
C LEU A 76 -6.10 6.62 -5.15
N LEU A 77 -6.42 5.70 -4.26
CA LEU A 77 -5.55 5.23 -3.18
C LEU A 77 -4.90 3.91 -3.60
N VAL A 78 -3.59 3.79 -3.43
CA VAL A 78 -2.84 2.63 -3.91
C VAL A 78 -1.98 2.01 -2.80
N HIS A 79 -2.23 0.72 -2.51
CA HIS A 79 -1.22 -0.14 -1.89
C HIS A 79 -0.25 -0.57 -2.99
N SER A 80 0.96 -0.06 -2.95
CA SER A 80 1.86 -0.09 -4.10
C SER A 80 3.13 -0.89 -3.82
N GLU A 81 3.12 -2.16 -4.23
CA GLU A 81 4.27 -3.06 -4.28
C GLU A 81 4.21 -3.87 -5.59
N ASP A 82 5.34 -4.24 -6.15
CA ASP A 82 5.39 -5.06 -7.36
C ASP A 82 5.11 -6.53 -7.02
N ASP A 83 4.03 -7.08 -7.57
CA ASP A 83 3.55 -8.43 -7.26
C ASP A 83 4.55 -9.51 -7.65
N ASP A 84 5.16 -9.40 -8.83
CA ASP A 84 6.12 -10.40 -9.31
C ASP A 84 7.33 -10.50 -8.38
N MET A 85 7.80 -9.35 -7.88
CA MET A 85 8.92 -9.30 -6.93
C MET A 85 8.53 -9.88 -5.57
N VAL A 86 7.39 -9.48 -5.03
CA VAL A 86 6.89 -9.97 -3.73
C VAL A 86 6.66 -11.47 -3.78
N MET A 87 5.93 -11.97 -4.78
CA MET A 87 5.62 -13.41 -4.91
C MET A 87 6.87 -14.24 -5.17
N ASN A 88 7.82 -13.74 -5.99
CA ASN A 88 9.11 -14.41 -6.20
C ASN A 88 9.92 -14.54 -4.90
N MET A 89 9.92 -13.49 -4.06
CA MET A 89 10.64 -13.55 -2.78
C MET A 89 9.99 -14.52 -1.79
N TYR A 90 8.66 -14.60 -1.72
CA TYR A 90 7.98 -15.64 -0.94
C TYR A 90 8.42 -17.04 -1.37
N ARG A 91 8.40 -17.30 -2.69
CA ARG A 91 8.84 -18.60 -3.24
C ARG A 91 10.31 -18.88 -2.89
N LYS A 92 11.20 -17.92 -3.12
CA LYS A 92 12.64 -18.06 -2.86
C LYS A 92 12.93 -18.35 -1.40
N LEU A 93 12.30 -17.62 -0.47
CA LEU A 93 12.48 -17.87 0.96
C LEU A 93 11.91 -19.22 1.40
N GLY A 94 10.85 -19.70 0.74
CA GLY A 94 10.32 -21.04 0.93
C GLY A 94 11.30 -22.12 0.47
N ASP A 95 11.87 -21.99 -0.72
CA ASP A 95 12.86 -22.91 -1.29
C ASP A 95 14.15 -22.97 -0.45
N GLU A 96 14.52 -21.83 0.16
CA GLU A 96 15.71 -21.69 1.03
C GLU A 96 15.44 -22.03 2.51
N GLU A 97 14.23 -22.45 2.88
CA GLU A 97 13.79 -22.69 4.27
C GLU A 97 14.00 -21.48 5.21
N ARG A 98 13.89 -20.25 4.66
CA ARG A 98 14.09 -18.97 5.34
C ARG A 98 12.79 -18.24 5.61
N THR A 99 11.74 -18.93 5.96
CA THR A 99 10.38 -18.38 6.09
C THR A 99 10.10 -17.68 7.43
N VAL A 100 11.09 -17.53 8.30
CA VAL A 100 10.92 -16.89 9.61
C VAL A 100 10.56 -15.40 9.43
N TRP A 101 9.65 -14.89 10.26
CA TRP A 101 9.04 -13.57 10.13
C TRP A 101 10.03 -12.40 10.07
N TRP A 102 11.21 -12.48 10.66
CA TRP A 102 12.22 -11.41 10.55
C TRP A 102 12.83 -11.25 9.15
N ASN A 103 12.49 -12.14 8.22
CA ASN A 103 12.81 -12.00 6.80
C ASN A 103 11.75 -11.24 6.00
N MET A 104 10.69 -10.72 6.64
CA MET A 104 9.66 -9.90 5.99
C MET A 104 10.24 -8.75 5.15
N PRO A 105 11.28 -8.02 5.59
CA PRO A 105 11.87 -6.95 4.79
C PRO A 105 12.52 -7.40 3.48
N LEU A 106 12.81 -8.69 3.34
CA LEU A 106 13.30 -9.27 2.08
C LEU A 106 12.15 -9.50 1.09
N VAL A 107 10.96 -9.79 1.59
CA VAL A 107 9.76 -10.01 0.77
C VAL A 107 9.18 -8.67 0.33
N HIS A 108 8.76 -7.86 1.28
CA HIS A 108 8.21 -6.52 1.08
C HIS A 108 9.34 -5.51 1.10
N ASN A 109 10.20 -5.55 0.08
CA ASN A 109 11.44 -4.77 0.06
C ASN A 109 11.29 -3.41 -0.64
N ASN A 110 12.27 -2.55 -0.48
CA ASN A 110 12.29 -1.22 -1.06
C ASN A 110 12.14 -1.24 -2.59
N VAL A 111 12.76 -2.22 -3.26
CA VAL A 111 12.73 -2.28 -4.72
C VAL A 111 11.34 -2.61 -5.24
N SER A 112 10.59 -3.51 -4.56
CA SER A 112 9.20 -3.82 -4.95
C SER A 112 8.30 -2.59 -4.79
N GLU A 113 8.51 -1.79 -3.76
CA GLU A 113 7.80 -0.53 -3.53
C GLU A 113 8.16 0.50 -4.62
N ASP A 114 9.44 0.77 -4.86
CA ASP A 114 9.91 1.75 -5.86
C ASP A 114 9.43 1.43 -7.28
N VAL A 115 9.61 0.18 -7.71
CA VAL A 115 9.16 -0.25 -9.05
C VAL A 115 7.66 -0.05 -9.23
N SER A 116 6.86 -0.42 -8.24
CA SER A 116 5.42 -0.24 -8.29
C SER A 116 5.01 1.23 -8.29
N PHE A 117 5.62 2.07 -7.43
CA PHE A 117 5.37 3.51 -7.40
C PHE A 117 5.61 4.14 -8.77
N ARG A 118 6.76 3.87 -9.38
CA ARG A 118 7.09 4.42 -10.70
C ARG A 118 6.16 3.94 -11.80
N ARG A 119 5.73 2.69 -11.78
CA ARG A 119 4.72 2.16 -12.72
C ARG A 119 3.38 2.88 -12.58
N VAL A 120 2.87 3.03 -11.36
CA VAL A 120 1.62 3.74 -11.06
C VAL A 120 1.73 5.21 -11.48
N LEU A 121 2.83 5.88 -11.12
CA LEU A 121 3.08 7.28 -11.45
C LEU A 121 3.20 7.54 -12.96
N ASN A 122 3.75 6.61 -13.72
CA ASN A 122 3.78 6.71 -15.18
C ASN A 122 2.36 6.71 -15.77
N VAL A 123 1.48 5.82 -15.30
CA VAL A 123 0.07 5.80 -15.73
C VAL A 123 -0.66 7.06 -15.27
N ALA A 124 -0.45 7.49 -14.04
CA ALA A 124 -1.04 8.72 -13.51
C ALA A 124 -0.61 9.96 -14.30
N GLY A 125 0.67 10.04 -14.70
CA GLY A 125 1.18 11.12 -15.54
C GLY A 125 0.56 11.15 -16.94
N TRP A 126 0.22 9.99 -17.48
CA TRP A 126 -0.45 9.87 -18.77
C TRP A 126 -1.93 10.25 -18.70
N THR A 127 -2.64 9.82 -17.66
CA THR A 127 -4.08 10.05 -17.48
C THR A 127 -4.42 11.38 -16.81
N GLY A 128 -3.47 12.01 -16.12
CA GLY A 128 -3.70 13.18 -15.26
C GLY A 128 -4.42 12.86 -13.95
N SER A 129 -4.54 11.58 -13.58
CA SER A 129 -5.24 11.14 -12.38
C SER A 129 -4.51 11.53 -11.11
N PRO A 130 -5.20 12.05 -10.07
CA PRO A 130 -4.63 12.19 -8.75
C PRO A 130 -4.41 10.82 -8.10
N VAL A 131 -3.26 10.66 -7.42
CA VAL A 131 -2.87 9.43 -6.75
C VAL A 131 -2.44 9.70 -5.31
N TYR A 132 -2.91 8.85 -4.41
CA TYR A 132 -2.55 8.84 -3.01
C TYR A 132 -1.94 7.48 -2.65
N PHE A 133 -0.64 7.46 -2.40
CA PHE A 133 0.04 6.26 -1.92
C PHE A 133 -0.17 6.12 -0.42
N VAL A 134 -0.86 5.06 -0.01
CA VAL A 134 -1.04 4.73 1.41
C VAL A 134 0.23 4.08 1.96
N HIS A 135 0.46 4.19 3.26
CA HIS A 135 1.49 3.49 4.04
C HIS A 135 2.88 3.41 3.36
N VAL A 136 3.35 4.53 2.78
CA VAL A 136 4.73 4.64 2.25
C VAL A 136 5.72 4.20 3.32
N SER A 137 6.54 3.21 3.00
CA SER A 137 7.46 2.61 3.97
C SER A 137 8.93 2.73 3.61
N ALA A 138 9.25 2.99 2.33
CA ALA A 138 10.61 3.12 1.81
C ALA A 138 10.95 4.56 1.41
N LYS A 139 12.21 4.93 1.55
CA LYS A 139 12.75 6.25 1.14
C LYS A 139 12.58 6.51 -0.36
N GLU A 140 12.66 5.47 -1.18
CA GLU A 140 12.47 5.53 -2.63
C GLU A 140 11.05 5.95 -2.99
N GLY A 141 10.04 5.57 -2.19
CA GLY A 141 8.65 6.02 -2.37
C GLY A 141 8.52 7.54 -2.18
N ILE A 142 9.18 8.11 -1.16
CA ILE A 142 9.21 9.57 -0.94
C ILE A 142 9.86 10.28 -2.11
N GLN A 143 10.97 9.73 -2.61
CA GLN A 143 11.66 10.27 -3.77
C GLN A 143 10.78 10.26 -5.02
N ALA A 144 10.12 9.15 -5.32
CA ALA A 144 9.23 9.02 -6.49
C ALA A 144 8.05 10.01 -6.42
N ILE A 145 7.47 10.22 -5.24
CA ILE A 145 6.43 11.23 -4.99
C ILE A 145 6.99 12.64 -5.28
N GLY A 146 8.15 12.97 -4.73
CA GLY A 146 8.80 14.27 -4.91
C GLY A 146 9.11 14.59 -6.38
N GLU A 147 9.69 13.63 -7.11
CA GLU A 147 9.98 13.72 -8.54
C GLU A 147 8.70 13.97 -9.38
N SER A 148 7.59 13.36 -9.00
CA SER A 148 6.31 13.51 -9.69
C SER A 148 5.64 14.85 -9.37
N ARG A 149 5.68 15.30 -8.12
CA ARG A 149 5.20 16.63 -7.72
C ARG A 149 5.98 17.76 -8.39
N ALA A 150 7.29 17.59 -8.56
CA ALA A 150 8.14 18.55 -9.28
C ALA A 150 7.71 18.73 -10.75
N LYS A 151 7.01 17.75 -11.32
CA LYS A 151 6.39 17.81 -12.66
C LYS A 151 4.94 18.34 -12.64
N GLY A 152 4.45 18.78 -11.48
CA GLY A 152 3.09 19.31 -11.31
C GLY A 152 2.00 18.24 -11.18
N MET A 153 2.36 16.99 -10.95
CA MET A 153 1.37 15.90 -10.79
C MET A 153 0.70 15.95 -9.40
N PRO A 154 -0.62 15.70 -9.31
CA PRO A 154 -1.36 15.68 -8.04
C PRO A 154 -1.11 14.34 -7.32
N VAL A 155 0.06 14.20 -6.69
CA VAL A 155 0.50 12.99 -6.00
C VAL A 155 0.63 13.25 -4.51
N TYR A 156 0.10 12.35 -3.71
CA TYR A 156 0.10 12.41 -2.26
C TYR A 156 0.69 11.13 -1.68
N GLY A 157 1.26 11.21 -0.49
CA GLY A 157 1.79 10.06 0.23
C GLY A 157 1.41 10.10 1.70
N GLU A 158 1.03 8.95 2.22
CA GLU A 158 0.76 8.70 3.61
C GLU A 158 1.80 7.73 4.17
N THR A 159 2.31 7.96 5.36
CA THR A 159 3.05 6.95 6.09
C THR A 159 2.31 6.56 7.37
N LEU A 160 2.81 5.53 8.05
CA LEU A 160 2.23 5.06 9.29
C LEU A 160 3.10 5.42 10.49
N HIS A 161 2.45 5.64 11.65
CA HIS A 161 3.16 5.90 12.89
C HIS A 161 4.13 4.78 13.27
N ASN A 162 3.76 3.50 13.01
CA ASN A 162 4.62 2.37 13.29
C ASN A 162 5.90 2.36 12.44
N TYR A 163 5.86 2.80 11.17
CA TYR A 163 7.07 2.95 10.33
C TYR A 163 7.97 4.09 10.82
N CYS A 164 7.42 5.08 11.49
CA CYS A 164 8.18 6.16 12.09
C CYS A 164 8.79 5.76 13.46
N CYS A 165 8.14 4.84 14.20
CA CYS A 165 8.57 4.41 15.52
C CYS A 165 9.54 3.22 15.51
N PHE A 166 9.39 2.31 14.53
CA PHE A 166 10.07 1.02 14.48
C PHE A 166 10.79 0.81 13.15
N ASN A 167 11.78 -0.08 13.14
CA ASN A 167 12.51 -0.52 11.94
C ASN A 167 12.60 -2.05 11.89
N SER A 168 13.24 -2.59 10.87
CA SER A 168 13.33 -4.04 10.65
C SER A 168 14.06 -4.81 11.76
N GLU A 169 14.91 -4.15 12.56
CA GLU A 169 15.59 -4.81 13.70
C GLU A 169 14.60 -5.22 14.79
N ASN A 170 13.47 -4.51 14.94
CA ASN A 170 12.43 -4.85 15.90
C ASN A 170 11.79 -6.22 15.63
N TYR A 171 11.85 -6.74 14.41
CA TYR A 171 11.41 -8.11 14.12
C TYR A 171 12.25 -9.19 14.83
N LYS A 172 13.48 -8.87 15.25
CA LYS A 172 14.38 -9.80 15.95
C LYS A 172 14.16 -9.84 17.46
N GLU A 173 13.33 -8.93 17.99
CA GLU A 173 12.97 -8.92 19.41
C GLU A 173 12.17 -10.16 19.80
N GLU A 174 12.11 -10.46 21.09
CA GLU A 174 11.15 -11.42 21.63
C GLU A 174 9.73 -11.04 21.22
N ASN A 175 8.99 -12.00 20.67
CA ASN A 175 7.66 -11.75 20.08
C ASN A 175 7.65 -10.68 18.96
N GLY A 176 8.74 -10.57 18.19
CA GLY A 176 8.89 -9.60 17.09
C GLY A 176 7.78 -9.65 16.05
N MET A 177 7.00 -10.76 15.98
CA MET A 177 5.81 -10.86 15.14
C MET A 177 4.74 -9.82 15.48
N LYS A 178 4.77 -9.21 16.66
CA LYS A 178 3.88 -8.09 17.04
C LYS A 178 4.01 -6.89 16.09
N TYR A 179 5.18 -6.72 15.48
CA TYR A 179 5.46 -5.63 14.54
C TYR A 179 5.08 -5.94 13.08
N HIS A 180 4.56 -7.16 12.82
CA HIS A 180 4.22 -7.59 11.48
C HIS A 180 3.15 -6.69 10.85
N THR A 181 3.45 -6.19 9.65
CA THR A 181 2.59 -5.31 8.85
C THR A 181 2.91 -5.49 7.37
N TYR A 182 1.99 -5.07 6.49
CA TYR A 182 2.15 -5.03 5.04
C TYR A 182 1.97 -3.59 4.53
N PRO A 183 2.97 -2.97 3.87
CA PRO A 183 4.37 -3.42 3.73
C PRO A 183 5.10 -3.63 5.05
N SER A 184 6.24 -4.32 5.00
CA SER A 184 7.06 -4.56 6.20
C SER A 184 7.73 -3.29 6.71
N LEU A 185 8.12 -3.28 8.00
CA LEU A 185 9.11 -2.34 8.51
C LEU A 185 10.39 -2.43 7.67
N LYS A 186 11.02 -1.30 7.40
CA LYS A 186 12.24 -1.16 6.61
C LYS A 186 13.46 -0.85 7.48
N SER A 187 14.55 -0.42 6.87
CA SER A 187 15.78 -0.05 7.56
C SER A 187 15.62 1.19 8.45
N GLU A 188 16.60 1.44 9.31
CA GLU A 188 16.68 2.67 10.08
C GLU A 188 16.81 3.92 9.19
N GLU A 189 17.50 3.79 8.05
CA GLU A 189 17.60 4.85 7.05
C GLU A 189 16.22 5.21 6.47
N ASP A 190 15.40 4.21 6.17
CA ASP A 190 14.02 4.43 5.70
C ASP A 190 13.19 5.14 6.77
N ARG A 191 13.26 4.66 8.02
CA ARG A 191 12.54 5.26 9.15
C ARG A 191 12.88 6.75 9.31
N LEU A 192 14.16 7.10 9.26
CA LEU A 192 14.61 8.50 9.35
C LEU A 192 14.17 9.32 8.13
N SER A 193 14.16 8.70 6.96
CA SER A 193 13.67 9.34 5.72
C SER A 193 12.17 9.64 5.77
N LEU A 194 11.36 8.77 6.38
CA LEU A 194 9.92 9.02 6.61
C LEU A 194 9.70 10.23 7.52
N TRP A 195 10.45 10.34 8.62
CA TRP A 195 10.41 11.52 9.49
C TRP A 195 10.76 12.80 8.74
N ASN A 196 11.84 12.77 7.97
CA ASN A 196 12.22 13.91 7.14
C ASN A 196 11.14 14.24 6.09
N GLY A 197 10.54 13.21 5.49
CA GLY A 197 9.45 13.37 4.53
C GLY A 197 8.23 14.08 5.13
N ILE A 198 7.87 13.77 6.39
CA ILE A 198 6.80 14.45 7.11
C ILE A 198 7.17 15.91 7.38
N VAL A 199 8.33 16.15 7.97
CA VAL A 199 8.78 17.49 8.38
C VAL A 199 8.93 18.43 7.19
N GLN A 200 9.39 17.92 6.06
CA GLN A 200 9.63 18.72 4.84
C GLN A 200 8.43 18.75 3.88
N GLY A 201 7.31 18.11 4.24
CA GLY A 201 6.11 18.08 3.38
C GLY A 201 6.24 17.13 2.16
N GLY A 202 7.22 16.26 2.13
CA GLY A 202 7.35 15.19 1.14
C GLY A 202 6.23 14.14 1.28
N LEU A 203 5.80 13.87 2.52
CA LEU A 203 4.61 13.11 2.85
C LEU A 203 3.47 14.03 3.27
N SER A 204 2.24 13.68 2.94
CA SER A 204 1.06 14.52 3.11
C SER A 204 0.35 14.27 4.43
N THR A 205 0.34 13.03 4.91
CA THR A 205 -0.45 12.57 6.06
C THR A 205 0.26 11.44 6.79
N MET A 206 -0.21 11.19 8.00
CA MET A 206 0.14 10.02 8.81
C MET A 206 -1.15 9.32 9.26
N ALA A 207 -1.18 8.00 9.17
CA ALA A 207 -2.33 7.18 9.56
C ALA A 207 -1.90 6.03 10.50
N THR A 208 -2.87 5.26 10.95
CA THR A 208 -2.63 4.05 11.73
C THR A 208 -2.65 2.80 10.86
N ASP A 209 -3.50 2.76 9.83
CA ASP A 209 -3.81 1.58 9.01
C ASP A 209 -4.02 0.33 9.88
N GLU A 210 -4.77 0.50 10.96
CA GLU A 210 -4.87 -0.50 12.00
C GLU A 210 -5.87 -1.58 11.64
N TYR A 211 -5.40 -2.82 11.61
CA TYR A 211 -6.22 -4.01 11.51
C TYR A 211 -6.17 -4.73 12.84
N CYS A 212 -7.26 -4.61 13.61
CA CYS A 212 -7.33 -5.17 14.97
C CYS A 212 -7.22 -6.70 14.95
N THR A 213 -6.05 -7.20 15.34
CA THR A 213 -5.78 -8.63 15.52
C THR A 213 -5.47 -8.88 17.00
N SER A 214 -6.05 -9.91 17.60
CA SER A 214 -5.74 -10.23 18.99
C SER A 214 -4.26 -10.58 19.16
N TRP A 215 -3.74 -10.32 20.35
CA TRP A 215 -2.34 -10.59 20.68
C TRP A 215 -1.97 -12.07 20.41
N GLU A 216 -2.83 -12.98 20.82
CA GLU A 216 -2.61 -14.43 20.66
C GLU A 216 -2.49 -14.82 19.18
N VAL A 217 -3.35 -14.28 18.32
CA VAL A 217 -3.31 -14.51 16.88
C VAL A 217 -2.04 -13.91 16.27
N LYS A 218 -1.69 -12.68 16.69
CA LYS A 218 -0.50 -11.96 16.17
C LYS A 218 0.79 -12.71 16.47
N ILE A 219 0.99 -13.17 17.71
CA ILE A 219 2.22 -13.87 18.11
C ILE A 219 2.26 -15.36 17.73
N ALA A 220 1.11 -15.94 17.35
CA ALA A 220 1.07 -17.30 16.83
C ALA A 220 1.71 -17.43 15.43
N GLY A 221 1.82 -16.33 14.68
CA GLY A 221 2.52 -16.26 13.41
C GLY A 221 4.00 -16.61 13.56
N ARG A 222 4.50 -17.48 12.69
CA ARG A 222 5.87 -18.00 12.75
C ARG A 222 6.63 -17.81 11.43
N THR A 223 5.94 -17.34 10.41
CA THR A 223 6.45 -17.25 9.04
C THR A 223 6.18 -15.88 8.43
N VAL A 224 6.81 -15.60 7.30
CA VAL A 224 6.60 -14.38 6.51
C VAL A 224 5.22 -14.30 5.84
N SER A 225 4.46 -15.39 5.82
CA SER A 225 3.13 -15.48 5.19
C SER A 225 2.05 -15.86 6.19
#